data_1480a21847dc852ec5a5e00c0707fae7
#
_entry.id   1480a21847dc852ec5a5e00c0707fae7
#
_cell.length_a   1.000
_cell.length_b   1.000
_cell.length_c   1.000
_cell.angle_alpha   90.00
_cell.angle_beta   90.00
_cell.angle_gamma   90.00
#
_symmetry.space_group_name_H-M   'P 1'
#
loop_
_entity.id
_entity.type
_entity.pdbx_description
1 polymer ?
#
loop_
_entity_poly.entity_id
_entity_poly.type
_entity_poly.pdbx_seq_one_letter_code
_entity_poly.pdbx_strand_id
1 'polypeptide(L)'
;MALVLFLTFVPATFAQGAGKSSQYGLIFDEMMRFIKTYYIDEVDDKALFEGAMKGMFDAIGDPHSVFMTEQEMDSASDSAMGQFGGVGLYISKYSADVGYDEDRLPYVRVVSPIEDTPAYRLGIKAGDYIVKVDGKSTEAMTLDEVAKIMRGKPGTTVSITFLRDKNIVFTYDIERANIEVPSVKSDLIEKNIGYLRITNFAANTPDKVKEALDNFSKKRIKYLVIDLRSNPGGVLESAIEIADFFLDDGVIVSVKSKIPSWNQVYNASKKVKISKSVPIAVLIDRGSASAAEILSAALSDNGRAVLIGETTYGKGSVQQLRSLGKDGFKLTMGKYYTPKDINIDKVGIPPEKEVKDRDLTDEEKASYKKLIEEYRIQKFVKDNPKPSDLQIDTFIQQLKSEGIVMEDRILRKLVRNEVNFNNNDSPVYDLEFDVVLQEAVRMLKSGEIKAK
;
A
#
# COMPACT_ATOMS: atom_id res chain seq x y z
N MET A 1 -11.66 25.94 -1.60
CA MET A 1 -10.39 26.70 -1.80
C MET A 1 -9.41 25.74 -2.45
N ALA A 2 -8.87 26.09 -3.59
CA ALA A 2 -8.40 25.23 -4.65
C ALA A 2 -7.24 24.31 -4.24
N LEU A 3 -7.41 23.04 -4.54
CA LEU A 3 -6.38 22.00 -4.57
C LEU A 3 -5.41 22.32 -5.72
N VAL A 4 -4.24 22.84 -5.42
CA VAL A 4 -3.18 23.00 -6.43
C VAL A 4 -2.40 21.68 -6.46
N LEU A 5 -2.95 20.69 -7.18
CA LEU A 5 -2.11 19.73 -7.86
C LEU A 5 -1.20 20.55 -8.77
N PHE A 6 0.10 20.53 -8.56
CA PHE A 6 1.06 20.96 -9.56
C PHE A 6 1.03 19.98 -10.75
N LEU A 7 -0.12 19.83 -11.38
CA LEU A 7 -0.22 19.62 -12.80
C LEU A 7 0.20 20.93 -13.46
N THR A 8 1.50 21.23 -13.43
CA THR A 8 2.01 22.27 -14.30
C THR A 8 1.83 21.75 -15.72
N PHE A 9 0.71 22.16 -16.32
CA PHE A 9 0.61 22.29 -17.76
C PHE A 9 1.66 23.33 -18.14
N VAL A 10 2.91 22.92 -18.25
CA VAL A 10 3.90 23.65 -19.01
C VAL A 10 3.57 23.32 -20.45
N PRO A 11 3.05 24.29 -21.25
CA PRO A 11 2.99 24.05 -22.68
C PRO A 11 4.39 23.64 -23.10
N ALA A 12 4.49 22.69 -23.99
CA ALA A 12 5.75 22.18 -24.53
C ALA A 12 6.53 23.28 -25.23
N THR A 13 7.15 24.17 -24.48
CA THR A 13 8.26 24.99 -24.93
C THR A 13 9.55 24.20 -24.70
N PHE A 14 9.70 23.10 -25.44
CA PHE A 14 11.00 22.50 -25.74
C PHE A 14 11.84 23.40 -26.65
N ALA A 15 11.69 24.70 -26.53
CA ALA A 15 12.39 25.67 -27.39
C ALA A 15 13.11 26.72 -26.56
N GLN A 16 14.15 26.31 -25.85
CA GLN A 16 15.32 27.16 -25.62
C GLN A 16 16.51 26.27 -25.19
N GLY A 17 17.06 25.60 -26.13
CA GLY A 17 18.22 24.73 -26.11
C GLY A 17 18.27 23.93 -27.40
N ALA A 18 17.91 24.58 -28.55
CA ALA A 18 18.09 24.04 -29.88
C ALA A 18 19.59 23.98 -30.26
N GLY A 19 20.36 23.29 -29.46
CA GLY A 19 21.55 22.60 -29.89
C GLY A 19 21.07 21.45 -30.76
N LYS A 20 21.54 21.38 -32.01
CA LYS A 20 21.40 20.32 -33.03
C LYS A 20 20.56 19.15 -32.57
N SER A 21 19.35 18.90 -33.17
CA SER A 21 18.60 17.65 -32.94
C SER A 21 19.61 16.54 -32.96
N SER A 22 19.66 15.73 -31.88
CA SER A 22 20.73 14.74 -31.77
C SER A 22 20.65 13.85 -33.00
N GLN A 23 21.78 13.52 -33.59
CA GLN A 23 21.86 12.59 -34.73
C GLN A 23 21.00 11.33 -34.51
N TYR A 24 20.86 10.91 -33.26
CA TYR A 24 20.01 9.78 -32.84
C TYR A 24 18.51 10.03 -33.02
N GLY A 25 18.04 11.27 -32.87
CA GLY A 25 16.62 11.60 -33.11
C GLY A 25 16.23 11.43 -34.58
N LEU A 26 17.12 11.80 -35.50
CA LEU A 26 16.90 11.61 -36.94
C LEU A 26 16.92 10.12 -37.30
N ILE A 27 17.87 9.37 -36.76
CA ILE A 27 17.95 7.90 -36.96
C ILE A 27 16.69 7.20 -36.44
N PHE A 28 16.18 7.65 -35.29
CA PHE A 28 14.96 7.11 -34.72
C PHE A 28 13.74 7.31 -35.64
N ASP A 29 13.55 8.53 -36.14
CA ASP A 29 12.45 8.85 -37.05
C ASP A 29 12.57 8.06 -38.39
N GLU A 30 13.78 7.94 -38.93
CA GLU A 30 14.05 7.14 -40.13
C GLU A 30 13.76 5.65 -39.89
N MET A 31 14.14 5.10 -38.73
CA MET A 31 13.88 3.72 -38.40
C MET A 31 12.40 3.42 -38.24
N MET A 32 11.66 4.32 -37.60
CA MET A 32 10.19 4.21 -37.50
C MET A 32 9.54 4.15 -38.88
N ARG A 33 9.95 5.04 -39.80
CA ARG A 33 9.46 5.02 -41.18
C ARG A 33 9.85 3.76 -41.94
N PHE A 34 11.10 3.28 -41.75
CA PHE A 34 11.60 2.07 -42.41
C PHE A 34 10.78 0.83 -41.98
N ILE A 35 10.56 0.65 -40.69
CA ILE A 35 9.75 -0.46 -40.17
C ILE A 35 8.35 -0.42 -40.77
N LYS A 36 7.67 0.73 -40.73
CA LYS A 36 6.32 0.90 -41.28
C LYS A 36 6.23 0.62 -42.78
N THR A 37 7.30 0.91 -43.52
CA THR A 37 7.29 0.77 -44.99
C THR A 37 7.61 -0.65 -45.42
N TYR A 38 8.48 -1.36 -44.72
CA TYR A 38 9.08 -2.61 -45.21
C TYR A 38 8.76 -3.84 -44.37
N TYR A 39 8.22 -3.67 -43.15
CA TYR A 39 7.79 -4.85 -42.36
C TYR A 39 6.60 -5.53 -43.06
N ILE A 40 6.56 -6.85 -43.00
CA ILE A 40 5.61 -7.66 -43.78
C ILE A 40 4.14 -7.49 -43.34
N ASP A 41 3.92 -7.22 -42.05
CA ASP A 41 2.60 -7.04 -41.47
C ASP A 41 2.35 -5.57 -41.12
N GLU A 42 1.07 -5.19 -40.90
CA GLU A 42 0.73 -3.86 -40.40
C GLU A 42 1.28 -3.65 -38.99
N VAL A 43 1.86 -2.49 -38.76
CA VAL A 43 2.42 -2.10 -37.46
C VAL A 43 1.71 -0.87 -36.93
N ASP A 44 1.31 -0.93 -35.68
CA ASP A 44 0.71 0.20 -34.96
C ASP A 44 1.81 1.20 -34.51
N ASP A 45 1.66 2.43 -34.98
CA ASP A 45 2.56 3.53 -34.64
C ASP A 45 2.68 3.76 -33.13
N LYS A 46 1.56 3.64 -32.42
CA LYS A 46 1.51 3.82 -30.98
C LYS A 46 2.30 2.73 -30.27
N ALA A 47 2.16 1.48 -30.71
CA ALA A 47 2.90 0.35 -30.13
C ALA A 47 4.42 0.49 -30.32
N LEU A 48 4.87 0.95 -31.52
CA LEU A 48 6.27 1.24 -31.78
C LEU A 48 6.80 2.36 -30.89
N PHE A 49 6.05 3.45 -30.79
CA PHE A 49 6.41 4.59 -29.93
C PHE A 49 6.50 4.17 -28.45
N GLU A 50 5.49 3.51 -27.92
CA GLU A 50 5.47 3.03 -26.53
C GLU A 50 6.64 2.08 -26.24
N GLY A 51 6.94 1.14 -27.17
CA GLY A 51 8.07 0.22 -27.05
C GLY A 51 9.41 0.94 -27.00
N ALA A 52 9.60 1.94 -27.86
CA ALA A 52 10.81 2.76 -27.88
C ALA A 52 10.98 3.60 -26.60
N MET A 53 9.90 4.22 -26.11
CA MET A 53 9.93 4.99 -24.89
C MET A 53 10.23 4.11 -23.68
N LYS A 54 9.63 2.93 -23.58
CA LYS A 54 9.94 1.95 -22.52
C LYS A 54 11.42 1.56 -22.56
N GLY A 55 11.96 1.21 -23.73
CA GLY A 55 13.38 0.88 -23.88
C GLY A 55 14.32 2.04 -23.50
N MET A 56 13.94 3.27 -23.77
CA MET A 56 14.72 4.45 -23.35
C MET A 56 14.75 4.60 -21.81
N PHE A 57 13.65 4.39 -21.13
CA PHE A 57 13.58 4.42 -19.66
C PHE A 57 14.31 3.23 -19.04
N ASP A 58 14.21 2.03 -19.61
CA ASP A 58 14.92 0.84 -19.16
C ASP A 58 16.45 1.05 -19.22
N ALA A 59 16.94 1.76 -20.25
CA ALA A 59 18.36 2.08 -20.40
C ALA A 59 18.92 2.99 -19.30
N ILE A 60 18.07 3.70 -18.53
CA ILE A 60 18.50 4.49 -17.36
C ILE A 60 18.96 3.56 -16.22
N GLY A 61 18.43 2.32 -16.16
CA GLY A 61 18.75 1.36 -15.10
C GLY A 61 18.18 1.71 -13.73
N ASP A 62 17.21 2.62 -13.67
CA ASP A 62 16.48 2.99 -12.47
C ASP A 62 15.06 2.39 -12.50
N PRO A 63 14.75 1.41 -11.61
CA PRO A 63 13.44 0.75 -11.61
C PRO A 63 12.28 1.68 -11.24
N HIS A 64 12.58 2.88 -10.73
CA HIS A 64 11.59 3.90 -10.38
C HIS A 64 11.33 4.90 -11.50
N SER A 65 12.15 4.91 -12.54
CA SER A 65 11.99 5.77 -13.72
C SER A 65 11.39 4.96 -14.85
N VAL A 66 10.13 5.24 -15.21
CA VAL A 66 9.38 4.45 -16.18
C VAL A 66 8.57 5.33 -17.12
N PHE A 67 8.46 4.94 -18.38
CA PHE A 67 7.43 5.46 -19.28
C PHE A 67 6.08 4.80 -18.92
N MET A 68 5.02 5.56 -19.02
CA MET A 68 3.67 5.13 -18.63
C MET A 68 2.69 5.43 -19.77
N THR A 69 1.94 4.44 -20.17
CA THR A 69 0.82 4.59 -21.11
C THR A 69 -0.32 5.38 -20.45
N GLU A 70 -1.28 5.88 -21.25
CA GLU A 70 -2.49 6.58 -20.77
C GLU A 70 -3.14 5.84 -19.60
N GLN A 71 -3.31 4.53 -19.72
CA GLN A 71 -3.95 3.72 -18.69
C GLN A 71 -3.11 3.58 -17.41
N GLU A 72 -1.78 3.48 -17.54
CA GLU A 72 -0.86 3.46 -16.38
C GLU A 72 -0.81 4.83 -15.69
N MET A 73 -0.92 5.94 -16.46
CA MET A 73 -1.03 7.30 -15.93
C MET A 73 -2.33 7.50 -15.14
N ASP A 74 -3.47 7.06 -15.67
CA ASP A 74 -4.75 7.12 -14.98
C ASP A 74 -4.69 6.32 -13.66
N SER A 75 -4.16 5.10 -13.69
CA SER A 75 -4.00 4.25 -12.50
C SER A 75 -3.07 4.88 -11.45
N ALA A 76 -2.00 5.54 -11.87
CA ALA A 76 -1.08 6.24 -10.96
C ALA A 76 -1.75 7.47 -10.32
N SER A 77 -2.53 8.22 -11.10
CA SER A 77 -3.29 9.37 -10.63
C SER A 77 -4.35 8.94 -9.61
N ASP A 78 -5.13 7.90 -9.92
CA ASP A 78 -6.13 7.32 -9.03
C ASP A 78 -5.50 6.89 -7.70
N SER A 79 -4.36 6.20 -7.78
CA SER A 79 -3.63 5.76 -6.57
C SER A 79 -3.14 6.93 -5.73
N ALA A 80 -2.65 8.00 -6.36
CA ALA A 80 -2.22 9.21 -5.67
C ALA A 80 -3.40 9.95 -5.00
N MET A 81 -4.59 9.89 -5.59
CA MET A 81 -5.80 10.44 -4.99
C MET A 81 -6.40 9.55 -3.89
N GLY A 82 -5.95 8.29 -3.78
CA GLY A 82 -6.49 7.30 -2.84
C GLY A 82 -7.87 6.79 -3.23
N GLN A 83 -8.19 6.85 -4.51
CA GLN A 83 -9.48 6.44 -5.06
C GLN A 83 -9.27 5.90 -6.48
N PHE A 84 -10.16 5.03 -6.93
CA PHE A 84 -10.13 4.50 -8.29
C PHE A 84 -11.54 4.21 -8.81
N GLY A 85 -11.71 4.35 -10.12
CA GLY A 85 -12.97 3.94 -10.76
C GLY A 85 -13.09 2.43 -10.83
N GLY A 86 -14.14 1.85 -10.22
CA GLY A 86 -14.32 0.42 -10.18
C GLY A 86 -15.57 -0.03 -9.41
N VAL A 87 -15.60 -1.30 -9.04
CA VAL A 87 -16.75 -1.90 -8.33
C VAL A 87 -16.55 -2.05 -6.82
N GLY A 88 -15.32 -1.91 -6.32
CA GLY A 88 -15.01 -1.94 -4.89
C GLY A 88 -14.81 -3.34 -4.31
N LEU A 89 -13.88 -4.11 -4.88
CA LEU A 89 -13.51 -5.44 -4.41
C LEU A 89 -12.01 -5.53 -4.15
N TYR A 90 -11.62 -6.12 -3.02
CA TYR A 90 -10.31 -6.71 -2.86
C TYR A 90 -10.33 -8.11 -3.45
N ILE A 91 -9.39 -8.40 -4.33
CA ILE A 91 -9.34 -9.66 -5.08
C ILE A 91 -7.97 -10.31 -4.97
N SER A 92 -7.93 -11.64 -5.09
CA SER A 92 -6.70 -12.42 -5.15
C SER A 92 -6.83 -13.54 -6.18
N LYS A 93 -5.69 -13.96 -6.75
CA LYS A 93 -5.62 -15.18 -7.55
C LYS A 93 -4.43 -15.98 -7.05
N TYR A 94 -4.63 -17.26 -6.81
CA TYR A 94 -3.53 -18.12 -6.40
C TYR A 94 -2.64 -18.42 -7.60
N SER A 95 -1.32 -18.33 -7.41
CA SER A 95 -0.33 -18.80 -8.39
C SER A 95 -0.37 -20.32 -8.47
N ALA A 96 -0.19 -20.85 -9.66
CA ALA A 96 -0.10 -22.30 -9.90
C ALA A 96 1.05 -22.98 -9.15
N ASP A 97 2.01 -22.19 -8.67
CA ASP A 97 3.20 -22.67 -7.96
C ASP A 97 2.94 -22.96 -6.46
N VAL A 98 1.78 -22.55 -5.94
CA VAL A 98 1.38 -22.82 -4.54
C VAL A 98 0.40 -23.98 -4.54
N GLY A 99 0.88 -25.18 -4.24
CA GLY A 99 0.25 -26.49 -4.11
C GLY A 99 -1.26 -26.59 -4.44
N TYR A 100 -1.60 -27.60 -5.22
CA TYR A 100 -2.96 -27.87 -5.69
C TYR A 100 -3.89 -28.18 -4.49
N ASP A 101 -4.86 -27.31 -4.26
CA ASP A 101 -6.03 -27.64 -3.42
C ASP A 101 -7.14 -28.11 -4.37
N GLU A 102 -7.60 -29.35 -4.24
CA GLU A 102 -8.71 -29.90 -5.04
C GLU A 102 -9.99 -29.06 -4.93
N ASP A 103 -10.07 -28.23 -3.90
CA ASP A 103 -11.16 -27.29 -3.64
C ASP A 103 -10.99 -25.91 -4.29
N ARG A 104 -9.83 -25.61 -4.89
CA ARG A 104 -9.55 -24.30 -5.51
C ARG A 104 -9.98 -24.28 -6.96
N LEU A 105 -10.70 -23.22 -7.29
CA LEU A 105 -11.05 -22.95 -8.66
C LEU A 105 -10.00 -22.02 -9.30
N PRO A 106 -9.74 -22.15 -10.61
CA PRO A 106 -8.71 -21.37 -11.32
C PRO A 106 -9.12 -19.92 -11.57
N TYR A 107 -10.12 -19.43 -10.87
CA TYR A 107 -10.69 -18.10 -11.01
C TYR A 107 -10.13 -17.12 -9.97
N VAL A 108 -10.31 -15.83 -10.22
CA VAL A 108 -10.03 -14.78 -9.23
C VAL A 108 -11.07 -14.86 -8.12
N ARG A 109 -10.58 -14.84 -6.87
CA ARG A 109 -11.41 -14.89 -5.65
C ARG A 109 -11.59 -13.49 -5.07
N VAL A 110 -12.81 -13.19 -4.63
CA VAL A 110 -13.08 -12.02 -3.80
C VAL A 110 -12.54 -12.27 -2.40
N VAL A 111 -11.58 -11.45 -1.97
CA VAL A 111 -11.06 -11.43 -0.60
C VAL A 111 -12.10 -10.76 0.30
N SER A 112 -12.57 -9.58 -0.11
CA SER A 112 -13.62 -8.84 0.61
C SER A 112 -14.17 -7.74 -0.29
N PRO A 113 -15.45 -7.42 -0.24
CA PRO A 113 -15.97 -6.16 -0.76
C PRO A 113 -15.53 -5.01 0.15
N ILE A 114 -15.32 -3.84 -0.44
CA ILE A 114 -15.08 -2.59 0.30
C ILE A 114 -16.44 -2.02 0.72
N GLU A 115 -16.60 -1.66 1.98
CA GLU A 115 -17.84 -1.09 2.50
C GLU A 115 -18.31 0.13 1.68
N ASP A 116 -19.63 0.29 1.58
CA ASP A 116 -20.29 1.37 0.84
C ASP A 116 -20.01 1.45 -0.67
N THR A 117 -19.41 0.40 -1.26
CA THR A 117 -19.15 0.32 -2.70
C THR A 117 -20.26 -0.40 -3.46
N PRO A 118 -20.30 -0.30 -4.81
CA PRO A 118 -21.30 -1.00 -5.60
C PRO A 118 -21.35 -2.51 -5.36
N ALA A 119 -20.19 -3.19 -5.29
CA ALA A 119 -20.15 -4.62 -5.04
C ALA A 119 -20.65 -4.97 -3.63
N TYR A 120 -20.33 -4.17 -2.63
CA TYR A 120 -20.83 -4.35 -1.26
C TYR A 120 -22.36 -4.26 -1.20
N ARG A 121 -22.95 -3.24 -1.83
CA ARG A 121 -24.40 -3.02 -1.86
C ARG A 121 -25.18 -4.12 -2.57
N LEU A 122 -24.55 -4.80 -3.52
CA LEU A 122 -25.10 -5.96 -4.24
C LEU A 122 -24.96 -7.27 -3.46
N GLY A 123 -24.36 -7.25 -2.26
CA GLY A 123 -24.22 -8.43 -1.42
C GLY A 123 -23.18 -9.43 -1.91
N ILE A 124 -22.17 -8.96 -2.64
CA ILE A 124 -20.97 -9.75 -2.96
C ILE A 124 -20.26 -10.06 -1.66
N LYS A 125 -19.74 -11.27 -1.50
CA LYS A 125 -19.15 -11.76 -0.25
C LYS A 125 -17.69 -12.18 -0.46
N ALA A 126 -16.96 -12.17 0.66
CA ALA A 126 -15.69 -12.87 0.73
C ALA A 126 -15.87 -14.34 0.35
N GLY A 127 -14.95 -14.86 -0.48
CA GLY A 127 -15.02 -16.23 -0.97
C GLY A 127 -15.75 -16.42 -2.30
N ASP A 128 -16.51 -15.45 -2.79
CA ASP A 128 -17.06 -15.50 -4.14
C ASP A 128 -15.93 -15.57 -5.18
N TYR A 129 -16.13 -16.32 -6.26
CA TYR A 129 -15.20 -16.35 -7.40
C TYR A 129 -15.76 -15.51 -8.54
N ILE A 130 -14.90 -14.74 -9.17
CA ILE A 130 -15.19 -13.98 -10.39
C ILE A 130 -14.88 -14.90 -11.57
N VAL A 131 -15.90 -15.48 -12.20
CA VAL A 131 -15.72 -16.48 -13.28
C VAL A 131 -15.75 -15.86 -14.68
N LYS A 132 -16.44 -14.72 -14.86
CA LYS A 132 -16.43 -13.96 -16.10
C LYS A 132 -16.50 -12.46 -15.83
N VAL A 133 -15.88 -11.66 -16.70
CA VAL A 133 -16.02 -10.21 -16.76
C VAL A 133 -16.31 -9.84 -18.23
N ASP A 134 -17.39 -9.11 -18.48
CA ASP A 134 -17.91 -8.77 -19.82
C ASP A 134 -17.98 -10.00 -20.75
N GLY A 135 -18.48 -11.13 -20.19
CA GLY A 135 -18.63 -12.40 -20.90
C GLY A 135 -17.34 -13.21 -21.10
N LYS A 136 -16.16 -12.65 -20.83
CA LYS A 136 -14.86 -13.32 -20.96
C LYS A 136 -14.51 -14.10 -19.69
N SER A 137 -14.09 -15.38 -19.82
CA SER A 137 -13.65 -16.19 -18.69
C SER A 137 -12.37 -15.61 -18.06
N THR A 138 -12.31 -15.57 -16.73
CA THR A 138 -11.15 -15.12 -15.96
C THR A 138 -10.15 -16.25 -15.65
N GLU A 139 -10.45 -17.47 -16.08
CA GLU A 139 -9.67 -18.67 -15.78
C GLU A 139 -8.20 -18.55 -16.17
N ALA A 140 -7.94 -18.15 -17.42
CA ALA A 140 -6.59 -17.98 -17.96
C ALA A 140 -5.99 -16.58 -17.71
N MET A 141 -6.78 -15.64 -17.18
CA MET A 141 -6.32 -14.27 -16.95
C MET A 141 -5.49 -14.17 -15.68
N THR A 142 -4.49 -13.30 -15.66
CA THR A 142 -3.78 -12.90 -14.45
C THR A 142 -4.68 -12.05 -13.54
N LEU A 143 -4.27 -11.88 -12.27
CA LEU A 143 -4.96 -10.99 -11.33
C LEU A 143 -5.04 -9.56 -11.88
N ASP A 144 -3.93 -9.06 -12.43
CA ASP A 144 -3.83 -7.70 -12.96
C ASP A 144 -4.74 -7.49 -14.18
N GLU A 145 -4.82 -8.48 -15.09
CA GLU A 145 -5.73 -8.42 -16.24
C GLU A 145 -7.19 -8.34 -15.80
N VAL A 146 -7.59 -9.14 -14.79
CA VAL A 146 -8.96 -9.08 -14.25
C VAL A 146 -9.21 -7.75 -13.55
N ALA A 147 -8.28 -7.29 -12.73
CA ALA A 147 -8.37 -5.98 -12.06
C ALA A 147 -8.52 -4.85 -13.08
N LYS A 148 -7.74 -4.90 -14.16
CA LYS A 148 -7.75 -3.92 -15.26
C LYS A 148 -9.12 -3.80 -15.95
N ILE A 149 -9.75 -4.91 -16.29
CA ILE A 149 -11.08 -4.89 -16.96
C ILE A 149 -12.22 -4.54 -15.99
N MET A 150 -12.06 -4.82 -14.69
CA MET A 150 -13.03 -4.42 -13.66
C MET A 150 -12.97 -2.94 -13.32
N ARG A 151 -11.79 -2.32 -13.44
CA ARG A 151 -11.61 -0.86 -13.31
C ARG A 151 -12.19 -0.16 -14.55
N GLY A 152 -12.41 1.14 -14.41
CA GLY A 152 -12.86 1.99 -15.51
C GLY A 152 -13.51 3.26 -14.99
N LYS A 153 -13.90 4.13 -15.94
CA LYS A 153 -14.47 5.43 -15.60
C LYS A 153 -15.76 5.27 -14.78
N PRO A 154 -15.89 5.99 -13.63
CA PRO A 154 -17.15 6.04 -12.88
C PRO A 154 -18.37 6.35 -13.77
N GLY A 155 -19.50 5.70 -13.50
CA GLY A 155 -20.72 5.80 -14.32
C GLY A 155 -20.77 4.83 -15.52
N THR A 156 -19.68 4.11 -15.83
CA THR A 156 -19.70 3.03 -16.81
C THR A 156 -20.06 1.69 -16.17
N THR A 157 -20.65 0.77 -16.93
CA THR A 157 -21.08 -0.53 -16.44
C THR A 157 -20.08 -1.63 -16.78
N VAL A 158 -19.93 -2.62 -15.89
CA VAL A 158 -19.20 -3.86 -16.14
C VAL A 158 -20.07 -5.04 -15.74
N SER A 159 -20.17 -6.05 -16.61
CA SER A 159 -20.93 -7.27 -16.35
C SER A 159 -20.03 -8.31 -15.69
N ILE A 160 -20.31 -8.70 -14.44
CA ILE A 160 -19.49 -9.65 -13.69
C ILE A 160 -20.32 -10.87 -13.30
N THR A 161 -19.84 -12.04 -13.70
CA THR A 161 -20.41 -13.33 -13.28
C THR A 161 -19.62 -13.87 -12.11
N PHE A 162 -20.33 -14.14 -11.04
CA PHE A 162 -19.79 -14.72 -9.80
C PHE A 162 -20.20 -16.17 -9.64
N LEU A 163 -19.38 -16.92 -8.92
CA LEU A 163 -19.68 -18.27 -8.44
C LEU A 163 -19.51 -18.30 -6.92
N ARG A 164 -20.60 -18.58 -6.20
CA ARG A 164 -20.64 -18.71 -4.75
C ARG A 164 -20.86 -20.17 -4.35
N ASP A 165 -20.20 -20.60 -3.28
CA ASP A 165 -20.34 -21.96 -2.72
C ASP A 165 -20.21 -23.08 -3.78
N LYS A 166 -19.39 -22.84 -4.82
CA LYS A 166 -19.08 -23.75 -5.95
C LYS A 166 -20.26 -24.14 -6.86
N ASN A 167 -21.47 -23.71 -6.57
CA ASN A 167 -22.67 -24.13 -7.31
C ASN A 167 -23.68 -23.00 -7.62
N ILE A 168 -23.55 -21.84 -7.00
CA ILE A 168 -24.47 -20.72 -7.22
C ILE A 168 -23.82 -19.72 -8.17
N VAL A 169 -24.25 -19.72 -9.42
CA VAL A 169 -23.79 -18.79 -10.46
C VAL A 169 -24.79 -17.65 -10.59
N PHE A 170 -24.30 -16.40 -10.54
CA PHE A 170 -25.11 -15.21 -10.74
C PHE A 170 -24.30 -14.12 -11.45
N THR A 171 -24.98 -13.25 -12.17
CA THR A 171 -24.36 -12.15 -12.92
C THR A 171 -24.98 -10.84 -12.49
N TYR A 172 -24.13 -9.83 -12.28
CA TYR A 172 -24.54 -8.45 -12.05
C TYR A 172 -23.89 -7.52 -13.07
N ASP A 173 -24.70 -6.62 -13.61
CA ASP A 173 -24.22 -5.45 -14.32
C ASP A 173 -23.98 -4.35 -13.28
N ILE A 174 -22.73 -4.08 -12.98
CA ILE A 174 -22.31 -3.21 -11.88
C ILE A 174 -21.84 -1.88 -12.46
N GLU A 175 -22.51 -0.80 -12.08
CA GLU A 175 -22.02 0.54 -12.39
C GLU A 175 -20.76 0.83 -11.58
N ARG A 176 -19.69 1.20 -12.28
CA ARG A 176 -18.43 1.60 -11.63
C ARG A 176 -18.61 2.91 -10.90
N ALA A 177 -18.19 2.97 -9.68
CA ALA A 177 -18.17 4.16 -8.86
C ALA A 177 -16.74 4.61 -8.57
N ASN A 178 -16.59 5.80 -8.02
CA ASN A 178 -15.35 6.21 -7.41
C ASN A 178 -15.19 5.47 -6.08
N ILE A 179 -14.20 4.56 -6.02
CA ILE A 179 -13.93 3.71 -4.85
C ILE A 179 -12.84 4.35 -4.03
N GLU A 180 -13.15 4.71 -2.81
CA GLU A 180 -12.17 5.23 -1.87
C GLU A 180 -11.51 4.10 -1.09
N VAL A 181 -10.17 4.05 -1.11
CA VAL A 181 -9.41 3.08 -0.32
C VAL A 181 -9.13 3.66 1.07
N PRO A 182 -9.55 3.01 2.16
CA PRO A 182 -9.25 3.49 3.50
C PRO A 182 -7.74 3.56 3.75
N SER A 183 -7.20 4.80 3.83
CA SER A 183 -5.77 5.05 4.10
C SER A 183 -5.47 5.24 5.58
N VAL A 184 -6.51 5.39 6.42
CA VAL A 184 -6.40 5.62 7.87
C VAL A 184 -7.35 4.70 8.61
N LYS A 185 -6.84 4.04 9.66
CA LYS A 185 -7.63 3.33 10.67
C LYS A 185 -7.28 3.89 12.03
N SER A 186 -8.25 4.10 12.89
CA SER A 186 -8.01 4.64 14.23
C SER A 186 -8.93 4.04 15.27
N ASP A 187 -8.40 3.81 16.47
CA ASP A 187 -9.16 3.30 17.61
C ASP A 187 -8.47 3.71 18.93
N LEU A 188 -9.05 3.35 20.06
CA LEU A 188 -8.48 3.56 21.38
C LEU A 188 -8.02 2.24 22.01
N ILE A 189 -6.75 2.17 22.39
CA ILE A 189 -6.26 1.12 23.28
C ILE A 189 -6.53 1.58 24.73
N GLU A 190 -7.24 0.75 25.50
CA GLU A 190 -7.52 0.98 26.92
C GLU A 190 -8.10 2.36 27.24
N LYS A 191 -8.88 2.94 26.35
CA LYS A 191 -9.59 4.24 26.48
C LYS A 191 -8.71 5.50 26.51
N ASN A 192 -7.40 5.41 26.69
CA ASN A 192 -6.52 6.57 26.88
C ASN A 192 -5.28 6.59 25.97
N ILE A 193 -5.07 5.58 25.15
CA ILE A 193 -4.03 5.54 24.15
C ILE A 193 -4.70 5.59 22.77
N GLY A 194 -4.44 6.64 22.00
CA GLY A 194 -4.86 6.70 20.60
C GLY A 194 -4.01 5.74 19.76
N TYR A 195 -4.64 4.95 18.92
CA TYR A 195 -3.99 4.14 17.90
C TYR A 195 -4.38 4.66 16.53
N LEU A 196 -3.40 5.09 15.75
CA LEU A 196 -3.55 5.66 14.42
C LEU A 196 -2.71 4.86 13.44
N ARG A 197 -3.34 4.06 12.57
CA ARG A 197 -2.66 3.36 11.49
C ARG A 197 -2.83 4.11 10.19
N ILE A 198 -1.74 4.42 9.52
CA ILE A 198 -1.72 5.01 8.18
C ILE A 198 -1.19 3.94 7.23
N THR A 199 -2.02 3.48 6.30
CA THR A 199 -1.68 2.38 5.39
C THR A 199 -1.03 2.86 4.10
N ASN A 200 -1.29 4.10 3.69
CA ASN A 200 -0.66 4.78 2.55
C ASN A 200 -0.84 6.30 2.67
N PHE A 201 -0.12 7.06 1.87
CA PHE A 201 -0.20 8.51 1.79
C PHE A 201 -0.87 8.93 0.48
N ALA A 202 -2.20 8.94 0.45
CA ALA A 202 -2.98 9.53 -0.63
C ALA A 202 -3.23 11.03 -0.39
N ALA A 203 -3.71 11.76 -1.38
CA ALA A 203 -3.97 13.19 -1.27
C ALA A 203 -5.00 13.55 -0.19
N ASN A 204 -5.96 12.64 0.09
CA ASN A 204 -7.01 12.81 1.12
C ASN A 204 -6.61 12.24 2.50
N THR A 205 -5.45 11.60 2.63
CA THR A 205 -4.99 11.02 3.91
C THR A 205 -4.83 12.07 5.02
N PRO A 206 -4.31 13.29 4.78
CA PRO A 206 -4.21 14.32 5.81
C PRO A 206 -5.55 14.67 6.46
N ASP A 207 -6.63 14.79 5.68
CA ASP A 207 -7.96 15.10 6.21
C ASP A 207 -8.46 14.00 7.17
N LYS A 208 -8.24 12.72 6.80
CA LYS A 208 -8.60 11.56 7.63
C LYS A 208 -7.77 11.47 8.90
N VAL A 209 -6.46 11.72 8.81
CA VAL A 209 -5.58 11.82 9.98
C VAL A 209 -6.04 12.95 10.89
N LYS A 210 -6.34 14.12 10.33
CA LYS A 210 -6.86 15.26 11.11
C LYS A 210 -8.14 14.89 11.85
N GLU A 211 -9.10 14.23 11.19
CA GLU A 211 -10.34 13.78 11.82
C GLU A 211 -10.06 12.83 13.00
N ALA A 212 -9.17 11.85 12.82
CA ALA A 212 -8.76 10.94 13.89
C ALA A 212 -8.12 11.69 15.07
N LEU A 213 -7.21 12.64 14.81
CA LEU A 213 -6.57 13.45 15.83
C LEU A 213 -7.55 14.36 16.58
N ASP A 214 -8.51 14.97 15.88
CA ASP A 214 -9.58 15.77 16.49
C ASP A 214 -10.45 14.90 17.41
N ASN A 215 -10.74 13.65 17.04
CA ASN A 215 -11.46 12.68 17.87
C ASN A 215 -10.64 12.29 19.12
N PHE A 216 -9.35 12.04 18.98
CA PHE A 216 -8.46 11.75 20.09
C PHE A 216 -8.34 12.92 21.06
N SER A 217 -8.27 14.14 20.55
CA SER A 217 -8.24 15.35 21.36
C SER A 217 -9.52 15.53 22.18
N LYS A 218 -10.71 15.27 21.60
CA LYS A 218 -12.00 15.27 22.32
C LYS A 218 -12.03 14.20 23.41
N LYS A 219 -11.44 13.03 23.17
CA LYS A 219 -11.35 11.93 24.13
C LYS A 219 -10.23 12.10 25.16
N ARG A 220 -9.41 13.16 25.04
CA ARG A 220 -8.31 13.53 25.95
C ARG A 220 -7.34 12.36 26.16
N ILE A 221 -6.87 11.78 25.06
CA ILE A 221 -5.88 10.71 25.14
C ILE A 221 -4.62 11.17 25.88
N LYS A 222 -3.95 10.24 26.55
CA LYS A 222 -2.69 10.49 27.27
C LYS A 222 -1.47 10.11 26.46
N TYR A 223 -1.61 9.21 25.51
CA TYR A 223 -0.56 8.63 24.69
C TYR A 223 -1.05 8.42 23.26
N LEU A 224 -0.14 8.39 22.30
CA LEU A 224 -0.46 8.11 20.90
C LEU A 224 0.52 7.07 20.33
N VAL A 225 -0.02 6.08 19.63
CA VAL A 225 0.73 5.16 18.76
C VAL A 225 0.36 5.49 17.32
N ILE A 226 1.36 5.74 16.49
CA ILE A 226 1.22 5.88 15.03
C ILE A 226 1.83 4.62 14.40
N ASP A 227 1.04 3.86 13.65
CA ASP A 227 1.49 2.63 12.99
C ASP A 227 1.69 2.87 11.49
N LEU A 228 2.95 2.84 11.06
CA LEU A 228 3.40 3.00 9.68
C LEU A 228 3.95 1.70 9.09
N ARG A 229 3.80 0.57 9.78
CA ARG A 229 4.28 -0.73 9.29
C ARG A 229 3.56 -1.13 8.02
N SER A 230 4.32 -1.70 7.08
CA SER A 230 3.85 -2.12 5.76
C SER A 230 3.18 -0.98 4.96
N ASN A 231 3.59 0.27 5.20
CA ASN A 231 3.15 1.45 4.47
C ASN A 231 4.16 1.79 3.37
N PRO A 232 3.84 1.60 2.08
CA PRO A 232 4.78 1.81 0.97
C PRO A 232 5.06 3.29 0.68
N GLY A 233 4.42 4.21 1.41
CA GLY A 233 4.50 5.64 1.18
C GLY A 233 3.34 6.18 0.36
N GLY A 234 3.63 7.10 -0.55
CA GLY A 234 2.64 7.78 -1.41
C GLY A 234 3.03 9.22 -1.69
N VAL A 235 2.06 10.13 -1.61
CA VAL A 235 2.20 11.54 -1.95
C VAL A 235 3.07 12.27 -0.91
N LEU A 236 4.10 12.97 -1.37
CA LEU A 236 5.03 13.73 -0.52
C LEU A 236 4.31 14.79 0.31
N GLU A 237 3.47 15.58 -0.33
CA GLU A 237 2.72 16.67 0.29
C GLU A 237 1.84 16.18 1.43
N SER A 238 1.27 14.99 1.28
CA SER A 238 0.48 14.32 2.32
C SER A 238 1.32 14.01 3.57
N ALA A 239 2.54 13.49 3.39
CA ALA A 239 3.43 13.24 4.53
C ALA A 239 3.89 14.54 5.21
N ILE A 240 4.17 15.59 4.44
CA ILE A 240 4.55 16.90 4.97
C ILE A 240 3.40 17.50 5.78
N GLU A 241 2.17 17.48 5.26
CA GLU A 241 1.00 18.02 5.97
C GLU A 241 0.71 17.23 7.25
N ILE A 242 0.83 15.90 7.22
CA ILE A 242 0.65 15.08 8.41
C ILE A 242 1.75 15.35 9.45
N ALA A 243 3.01 15.49 9.04
CA ALA A 243 4.11 15.84 9.95
C ALA A 243 3.84 17.20 10.65
N ASP A 244 3.30 18.16 9.92
CA ASP A 244 2.94 19.49 10.41
C ASP A 244 1.82 19.48 11.48
N PHE A 245 1.02 18.41 11.57
CA PHE A 245 0.05 18.21 12.67
C PHE A 245 0.72 17.87 14.00
N PHE A 246 1.99 17.51 14.01
CA PHE A 246 2.74 17.10 15.21
C PHE A 246 3.90 18.03 15.56
N LEU A 247 4.38 18.83 14.61
CA LEU A 247 5.53 19.70 14.74
C LEU A 247 5.10 21.17 14.68
N ASP A 248 5.64 22.01 15.55
CA ASP A 248 5.39 23.46 15.56
C ASP A 248 6.55 24.26 14.95
N ASP A 249 7.71 23.64 14.79
CA ASP A 249 8.90 24.20 14.14
C ASP A 249 9.82 23.07 13.65
N GLY A 250 10.88 23.45 12.97
CA GLY A 250 11.90 22.53 12.46
C GLY A 250 11.66 22.07 11.02
N VAL A 251 12.68 21.44 10.48
CA VAL A 251 12.64 20.85 9.13
C VAL A 251 11.82 19.56 9.18
N ILE A 252 10.96 19.38 8.19
CA ILE A 252 10.24 18.09 7.96
C ILE A 252 11.07 17.20 7.04
N VAL A 253 11.45 17.73 5.88
CA VAL A 253 12.24 17.02 4.88
C VAL A 253 12.93 18.01 3.94
N SER A 254 14.09 17.64 3.40
CA SER A 254 14.74 18.34 2.31
C SER A 254 14.77 17.48 1.05
N VAL A 255 14.59 18.11 -0.10
CA VAL A 255 14.75 17.50 -1.43
C VAL A 255 15.95 18.11 -2.09
N LYS A 256 16.92 17.28 -2.51
CA LYS A 256 18.09 17.74 -3.28
C LYS A 256 18.08 17.08 -4.66
N SER A 257 18.28 17.92 -5.70
CA SER A 257 18.25 17.54 -7.10
C SER A 257 19.58 17.89 -7.79
N LYS A 258 19.82 17.28 -8.96
CA LYS A 258 20.89 17.67 -9.87
C LYS A 258 20.74 19.14 -10.34
N ILE A 259 19.53 19.65 -10.37
CA ILE A 259 19.19 21.03 -10.75
C ILE A 259 19.02 21.82 -9.44
N PRO A 260 19.95 22.72 -9.07
CA PRO A 260 19.90 23.41 -7.78
C PRO A 260 18.62 24.22 -7.51
N SER A 261 17.99 24.77 -8.55
CA SER A 261 16.71 25.49 -8.42
C SER A 261 15.53 24.62 -8.03
N TRP A 262 15.69 23.30 -8.03
CA TRP A 262 14.68 22.33 -7.60
C TRP A 262 14.92 21.80 -6.19
N ASN A 263 15.99 22.26 -5.54
CA ASN A 263 16.21 21.95 -4.14
C ASN A 263 15.14 22.66 -3.30
N GLN A 264 14.53 21.91 -2.39
CA GLN A 264 13.47 22.42 -1.51
C GLN A 264 13.69 21.95 -0.10
N VAL A 265 13.35 22.82 0.87
CA VAL A 265 13.32 22.49 2.30
C VAL A 265 11.90 22.76 2.79
N TYR A 266 11.29 21.75 3.34
CA TYR A 266 9.95 21.84 3.91
C TYR A 266 10.06 21.96 5.42
N ASN A 267 9.46 23.00 5.98
CA ASN A 267 9.50 23.28 7.42
C ASN A 267 8.07 23.19 7.99
N ALA A 268 7.99 22.90 9.27
CA ALA A 268 6.73 22.92 10.01
C ALA A 268 6.11 24.31 10.08
N SER A 269 4.77 24.40 10.01
CA SER A 269 4.02 25.66 9.91
C SER A 269 3.10 25.95 11.10
N LYS A 270 3.30 25.27 12.24
CA LYS A 270 2.53 25.45 13.50
C LYS A 270 1.07 25.03 13.43
N LYS A 271 0.74 24.03 12.62
CA LYS A 271 -0.64 23.47 12.53
C LYS A 271 -0.91 22.34 13.52
N VAL A 272 -0.25 22.32 14.67
CA VAL A 272 -0.28 21.23 15.64
C VAL A 272 -1.71 20.85 16.04
N LYS A 273 -2.04 19.56 15.96
CA LYS A 273 -3.33 18.97 16.29
C LYS A 273 -3.33 18.18 17.60
N ILE A 274 -2.17 17.70 18.01
CA ILE A 274 -1.98 16.94 19.26
C ILE A 274 -1.00 17.70 20.16
N SER A 275 -1.40 17.90 21.43
CA SER A 275 -0.57 18.56 22.41
C SER A 275 0.83 17.94 22.49
N LYS A 276 1.86 18.78 22.61
CA LYS A 276 3.24 18.34 22.87
C LYS A 276 3.35 17.51 24.15
N SER A 277 2.41 17.66 25.10
CA SER A 277 2.36 16.86 26.33
C SER A 277 1.95 15.39 26.12
N VAL A 278 1.50 15.00 24.92
CA VAL A 278 1.17 13.62 24.58
C VAL A 278 2.41 12.94 24.02
N PRO A 279 3.00 11.95 24.72
CA PRO A 279 4.08 11.14 24.18
C PRO A 279 3.62 10.32 22.97
N ILE A 280 4.50 10.16 21.98
CA ILE A 280 4.19 9.45 20.71
C ILE A 280 5.20 8.33 20.50
N ALA A 281 4.68 7.13 20.22
CA ALA A 281 5.42 6.01 19.63
C ALA A 281 5.06 5.86 18.16
N VAL A 282 6.05 5.64 17.30
CA VAL A 282 5.82 5.33 15.88
C VAL A 282 6.31 3.91 15.60
N LEU A 283 5.43 3.06 15.09
CA LEU A 283 5.77 1.70 14.71
C LEU A 283 6.20 1.65 13.26
N ILE A 284 7.37 1.09 12.99
CA ILE A 284 7.99 0.97 11.67
C ILE A 284 8.46 -0.45 11.40
N ASP A 285 8.52 -0.84 10.13
CA ASP A 285 9.08 -2.11 9.67
C ASP A 285 9.75 -1.96 8.30
N ARG A 286 10.25 -3.06 7.77
CA ARG A 286 10.87 -3.11 6.44
C ARG A 286 9.92 -2.78 5.29
N GLY A 287 8.61 -2.76 5.53
CA GLY A 287 7.58 -2.33 4.57
C GLY A 287 7.26 -0.84 4.66
N SER A 288 7.80 -0.13 5.66
CA SER A 288 7.68 1.33 5.79
C SER A 288 8.63 2.00 4.79
N ALA A 289 8.10 2.71 3.79
CA ALA A 289 8.91 3.26 2.70
C ALA A 289 8.52 4.70 2.31
N SER A 290 9.44 5.46 1.70
CA SER A 290 9.19 6.75 1.06
C SER A 290 8.51 7.76 2.00
N ALA A 291 7.25 8.17 1.74
CA ALA A 291 6.47 9.11 2.56
C ALA A 291 6.35 8.66 4.02
N ALA A 292 6.28 7.34 4.28
CA ALA A 292 6.30 6.80 5.65
C ALA A 292 7.66 7.03 6.34
N GLU A 293 8.75 6.94 5.59
CA GLU A 293 10.09 7.24 6.10
C GLU A 293 10.26 8.73 6.38
N ILE A 294 9.67 9.59 5.53
CA ILE A 294 9.68 11.04 5.73
C ILE A 294 8.96 11.41 7.04
N LEU A 295 7.75 10.88 7.27
CA LEU A 295 7.01 11.14 8.51
C LEU A 295 7.78 10.60 9.72
N SER A 296 8.30 9.37 9.64
CA SER A 296 9.08 8.75 10.72
C SER A 296 10.31 9.60 11.09
N ALA A 297 11.11 9.98 10.09
CA ALA A 297 12.29 10.81 10.31
C ALA A 297 11.93 12.21 10.82
N ALA A 298 10.90 12.84 10.26
CA ALA A 298 10.46 14.15 10.71
C ALA A 298 10.11 14.16 12.20
N LEU A 299 9.39 13.13 12.67
CA LEU A 299 8.98 13.05 14.07
C LEU A 299 10.14 12.66 15.00
N SER A 300 10.97 11.70 14.60
CA SER A 300 12.10 11.25 15.41
C SER A 300 13.23 12.29 15.48
N ASP A 301 13.67 12.83 14.35
CA ASP A 301 14.79 13.75 14.29
C ASP A 301 14.51 15.08 15.01
N ASN A 302 13.24 15.54 15.01
CA ASN A 302 12.79 16.68 15.81
C ASN A 302 12.50 16.29 17.27
N GLY A 303 12.70 15.02 17.63
CA GLY A 303 12.51 14.51 19.00
C GLY A 303 11.05 14.48 19.44
N ARG A 304 10.10 14.47 18.53
CA ARG A 304 8.66 14.45 18.81
C ARG A 304 8.12 13.06 19.11
N ALA A 305 8.74 12.02 18.56
CA ALA A 305 8.34 10.63 18.75
C ALA A 305 9.55 9.72 18.88
N VAL A 306 9.31 8.48 19.35
CA VAL A 306 10.28 7.38 19.39
C VAL A 306 9.84 6.33 18.40
N LEU A 307 10.76 5.89 17.51
CA LEU A 307 10.53 4.84 16.54
C LEU A 307 10.77 3.46 17.18
N ILE A 308 9.84 2.53 16.95
CA ILE A 308 9.89 1.17 17.51
C ILE A 308 9.62 0.18 16.39
N GLY A 309 10.41 -0.87 16.29
CA GLY A 309 10.24 -1.95 15.32
C GLY A 309 11.51 -2.31 14.58
N GLU A 310 11.49 -2.34 13.26
CA GLU A 310 12.64 -2.67 12.41
C GLU A 310 13.02 -1.48 11.52
N THR A 311 14.28 -1.50 11.03
CA THR A 311 14.76 -0.51 10.03
C THR A 311 13.84 -0.50 8.80
N THR A 312 13.50 0.69 8.34
CA THR A 312 12.61 0.92 7.19
C THR A 312 13.25 0.49 5.86
N TYR A 313 12.50 0.59 4.77
CA TYR A 313 12.91 0.09 3.45
C TYR A 313 14.12 0.80 2.85
N GLY A 314 14.23 2.12 3.01
CA GLY A 314 15.29 2.92 2.40
C GLY A 314 14.96 3.41 0.99
N LYS A 315 13.75 3.90 0.76
CA LYS A 315 13.40 4.56 -0.50
C LYS A 315 13.56 6.07 -0.37
N GLY A 316 14.79 6.54 -0.63
CA GLY A 316 15.18 7.94 -0.54
C GLY A 316 15.09 8.73 -1.84
N SER A 317 14.54 8.17 -2.92
CA SER A 317 14.43 8.80 -4.23
C SER A 317 13.09 9.54 -4.42
N VAL A 318 13.14 10.72 -5.06
CA VAL A 318 11.99 11.56 -5.42
C VAL A 318 11.65 11.34 -6.87
N GLN A 319 10.44 10.87 -7.18
CA GLN A 319 9.95 10.76 -8.54
C GLN A 319 8.99 11.90 -8.85
N GLN A 320 9.09 12.45 -10.05
CA GLN A 320 8.06 13.29 -10.64
C GLN A 320 7.28 12.51 -11.70
N LEU A 321 5.95 12.59 -11.59
CA LEU A 321 5.03 12.14 -12.62
C LEU A 321 4.77 13.29 -13.58
N ARG A 322 4.94 13.07 -14.89
CA ARG A 322 4.70 14.09 -15.92
C ARG A 322 3.93 13.50 -17.08
N SER A 323 2.95 14.26 -17.57
CA SER A 323 2.17 13.90 -18.75
C SER A 323 2.94 14.24 -20.03
N LEU A 324 2.80 13.37 -21.04
CA LEU A 324 3.27 13.51 -22.39
C LEU A 324 2.10 13.22 -23.34
N GLY A 325 1.28 14.22 -23.60
CA GLY A 325 -0.02 14.01 -24.23
C GLY A 325 -0.96 13.24 -23.29
N LYS A 326 -1.44 12.07 -23.74
CA LYS A 326 -2.25 11.16 -22.93
C LYS A 326 -1.39 10.19 -22.11
N ASP A 327 -0.23 9.83 -22.64
CA ASP A 327 0.77 9.04 -21.94
C ASP A 327 1.55 9.92 -20.95
N GLY A 328 2.58 9.35 -20.30
CA GLY A 328 3.43 10.09 -19.40
C GLY A 328 4.65 9.31 -18.98
N PHE A 329 5.30 9.82 -17.96
CA PHE A 329 6.44 9.14 -17.37
C PHE A 329 6.59 9.51 -15.89
N LYS A 330 7.21 8.63 -15.18
CA LYS A 330 7.73 8.83 -13.83
C LYS A 330 9.25 8.81 -13.90
N LEU A 331 9.89 9.86 -13.39
CA LEU A 331 11.35 10.03 -13.46
C LEU A 331 11.91 10.41 -12.10
N THR A 332 12.96 9.77 -11.66
CA THR A 332 13.69 10.13 -10.45
C THR A 332 14.46 11.42 -10.69
N MET A 333 14.11 12.46 -9.94
CA MET A 333 14.63 13.81 -10.14
C MET A 333 15.38 14.37 -8.93
N GLY A 334 15.33 13.69 -7.79
CA GLY A 334 16.00 14.12 -6.57
C GLY A 334 16.06 13.03 -5.52
N LYS A 335 16.61 13.39 -4.37
CA LYS A 335 16.69 12.53 -3.19
C LYS A 335 16.16 13.25 -1.95
N TYR A 336 15.53 12.47 -1.06
CA TYR A 336 15.09 12.93 0.25
C TYR A 336 16.24 12.92 1.25
N TYR A 337 16.23 13.94 2.11
CA TYR A 337 17.11 14.05 3.27
C TYR A 337 16.28 14.33 4.51
N THR A 338 16.61 13.64 5.59
CA THR A 338 15.95 13.81 6.89
C THR A 338 16.24 15.21 7.46
N PRO A 339 15.58 15.64 8.56
CA PRO A 339 15.94 16.89 9.25
C PRO A 339 17.42 16.96 9.66
N LYS A 340 18.07 15.84 9.92
CA LYS A 340 19.52 15.76 10.22
C LYS A 340 20.40 15.69 8.95
N ASP A 341 19.84 15.96 7.78
CA ASP A 341 20.54 15.94 6.49
C ASP A 341 21.08 14.55 6.08
N ILE A 342 20.45 13.48 6.54
CA ILE A 342 20.82 12.10 6.20
C ILE A 342 20.02 11.65 4.98
N ASN A 343 20.71 11.14 3.96
CA ASN A 343 20.05 10.48 2.84
C ASN A 343 19.63 9.06 3.23
N ILE A 344 18.34 8.73 3.07
CA ILE A 344 17.78 7.43 3.46
C ILE A 344 17.85 6.38 2.35
N ASP A 345 18.29 6.76 1.14
CA ASP A 345 18.26 5.88 -0.04
C ASP A 345 19.13 4.64 0.17
N LYS A 346 18.50 3.46 0.09
CA LYS A 346 19.10 2.13 0.32
C LYS A 346 19.62 1.88 1.76
N VAL A 347 19.36 2.79 2.69
CA VAL A 347 19.81 2.69 4.09
C VAL A 347 18.62 2.48 5.03
N GLY A 348 17.54 3.22 4.80
CA GLY A 348 16.37 3.25 5.68
C GLY A 348 16.60 4.08 6.93
N ILE A 349 15.60 4.06 7.81
CA ILE A 349 15.61 4.74 9.11
C ILE A 349 15.60 3.67 10.20
N PRO A 350 16.65 3.59 11.03
CA PRO A 350 16.68 2.64 12.14
C PRO A 350 15.70 3.09 13.25
N PRO A 351 15.04 2.16 13.95
CA PRO A 351 14.29 2.48 15.15
C PRO A 351 15.20 2.82 16.33
N GLU A 352 14.75 3.67 17.27
CA GLU A 352 15.43 3.86 18.55
C GLU A 352 15.28 2.63 19.46
N LYS A 353 14.19 1.88 19.29
CA LYS A 353 13.96 0.61 19.97
C LYS A 353 13.71 -0.49 18.96
N GLU A 354 14.69 -1.34 18.72
CA GLU A 354 14.51 -2.50 17.87
C GLU A 354 13.62 -3.54 18.58
N VAL A 355 12.53 -3.91 17.91
CA VAL A 355 11.59 -4.95 18.33
C VAL A 355 11.06 -5.65 17.09
N LYS A 356 11.15 -6.97 17.06
CA LYS A 356 10.56 -7.79 16.00
C LYS A 356 10.02 -9.09 16.58
N ASP A 357 9.08 -9.71 15.88
CA ASP A 357 8.75 -11.10 16.14
C ASP A 357 10.01 -11.95 15.92
N ARG A 358 10.20 -12.98 16.73
CA ARG A 358 11.31 -13.89 16.50
C ARG A 358 11.17 -14.62 15.17
N ASP A 359 12.29 -14.88 14.55
CA ASP A 359 12.31 -15.73 13.36
C ASP A 359 11.89 -17.17 13.72
N LEU A 360 11.13 -17.80 12.83
CA LEU A 360 10.80 -19.21 12.96
C LEU A 360 12.08 -20.06 12.80
N THR A 361 12.21 -21.09 13.64
CA THR A 361 13.24 -22.13 13.45
C THR A 361 13.00 -22.88 12.15
N ASP A 362 13.98 -23.63 11.66
CA ASP A 362 13.80 -24.40 10.43
C ASP A 362 12.75 -25.50 10.56
N GLU A 363 12.59 -26.07 11.75
CA GLU A 363 11.53 -27.04 12.07
C GLU A 363 10.15 -26.36 12.07
N GLU A 364 10.05 -25.14 12.60
CA GLU A 364 8.80 -24.36 12.56
C GLU A 364 8.45 -23.90 11.14
N LYS A 365 9.45 -23.53 10.32
CA LYS A 365 9.23 -23.21 8.89
C LYS A 365 8.69 -24.42 8.13
N ALA A 366 9.25 -25.61 8.38
CA ALA A 366 8.76 -26.85 7.78
C ALA A 366 7.33 -27.16 8.22
N SER A 367 7.03 -26.98 9.51
CA SER A 367 5.68 -27.14 10.08
C SER A 367 4.71 -26.12 9.51
N TYR A 368 5.12 -24.85 9.38
CA TYR A 368 4.32 -23.79 8.77
C TYR A 368 3.98 -24.11 7.32
N LYS A 369 4.98 -24.55 6.54
CA LYS A 369 4.78 -25.01 5.16
C LYS A 369 3.74 -26.14 5.08
N LYS A 370 3.85 -27.16 5.93
CA LYS A 370 2.89 -28.26 6.02
C LYS A 370 1.48 -27.78 6.36
N LEU A 371 1.34 -26.85 7.32
CA LEU A 371 0.05 -26.26 7.69
C LEU A 371 -0.63 -25.55 6.50
N ILE A 372 0.16 -24.84 5.67
CA ILE A 372 -0.33 -24.16 4.47
C ILE A 372 -0.71 -25.18 3.39
N GLU A 373 0.18 -26.11 3.04
CA GLU A 373 -0.02 -27.09 1.96
C GLU A 373 -1.23 -28.02 2.25
N GLU A 374 -1.47 -28.36 3.50
CA GLU A 374 -2.59 -29.21 3.93
C GLU A 374 -3.86 -28.43 4.30
N TYR A 375 -3.81 -27.06 4.26
CA TYR A 375 -4.93 -26.18 4.64
C TYR A 375 -5.50 -26.46 6.04
N ARG A 376 -4.66 -26.84 6.98
CA ARG A 376 -5.09 -27.31 8.29
C ARG A 376 -5.88 -26.25 9.07
N ILE A 377 -5.40 -25.02 9.08
CA ILE A 377 -6.06 -23.90 9.78
C ILE A 377 -7.39 -23.56 9.09
N GLN A 378 -7.38 -23.45 7.76
CA GLN A 378 -8.56 -23.10 6.97
C GLN A 378 -9.68 -24.15 7.14
N LYS A 379 -9.36 -25.46 7.09
CA LYS A 379 -10.32 -26.52 7.31
C LYS A 379 -10.92 -26.46 8.71
N PHE A 380 -10.08 -26.30 9.74
CA PHE A 380 -10.55 -26.17 11.12
C PHE A 380 -11.51 -24.99 11.28
N VAL A 381 -11.16 -23.80 10.75
CA VAL A 381 -11.99 -22.61 10.88
C VAL A 381 -13.26 -22.70 10.03
N LYS A 382 -13.21 -23.36 8.87
CA LYS A 382 -14.40 -23.65 8.05
C LYS A 382 -15.44 -24.47 8.84
N ASP A 383 -14.98 -25.51 9.55
CA ASP A 383 -15.83 -26.37 10.36
C ASP A 383 -16.22 -25.71 11.69
N ASN A 384 -15.44 -24.73 12.14
CA ASN A 384 -15.63 -23.98 13.40
C ASN A 384 -15.50 -22.48 13.14
N PRO A 385 -16.50 -21.79 12.54
CA PRO A 385 -16.40 -20.37 12.16
C PRO A 385 -16.19 -19.41 13.33
N LYS A 386 -16.55 -19.82 14.54
CA LYS A 386 -16.36 -19.09 15.81
C LYS A 386 -15.89 -20.07 16.89
N PRO A 387 -14.65 -20.57 16.80
CA PRO A 387 -14.20 -21.59 17.72
C PRO A 387 -14.04 -21.03 19.14
N SER A 388 -14.42 -21.83 20.14
CA SER A 388 -14.09 -21.55 21.55
C SER A 388 -12.61 -21.79 21.82
N ASP A 389 -12.08 -21.21 22.90
CA ASP A 389 -10.70 -21.45 23.33
C ASP A 389 -10.39 -22.92 23.52
N LEU A 390 -11.33 -23.69 24.07
CA LEU A 390 -11.18 -25.14 24.23
C LEU A 390 -11.07 -25.90 22.90
N GLN A 391 -11.83 -25.48 21.88
CA GLN A 391 -11.73 -26.06 20.53
C GLN A 391 -10.38 -25.71 19.89
N ILE A 392 -9.90 -24.47 20.06
CA ILE A 392 -8.59 -24.05 19.60
C ILE A 392 -7.49 -24.86 20.29
N ASP A 393 -7.55 -25.01 21.62
CA ASP A 393 -6.58 -25.80 22.37
C ASP A 393 -6.55 -27.26 21.92
N THR A 394 -7.72 -27.85 21.75
CA THR A 394 -7.84 -29.26 21.29
C THR A 394 -7.22 -29.42 19.91
N PHE A 395 -7.48 -28.46 18.99
CA PHE A 395 -6.92 -28.48 17.66
C PHE A 395 -5.39 -28.31 17.68
N ILE A 396 -4.86 -27.42 18.51
CA ILE A 396 -3.41 -27.24 18.68
C ILE A 396 -2.75 -28.52 19.19
N GLN A 397 -3.36 -29.21 20.21
CA GLN A 397 -2.83 -30.47 20.70
C GLN A 397 -2.87 -31.56 19.63
N GLN A 398 -3.91 -31.60 18.81
CA GLN A 398 -3.99 -32.51 17.67
C GLN A 398 -2.84 -32.23 16.68
N LEU A 399 -2.62 -30.99 16.27
CA LEU A 399 -1.53 -30.62 15.36
C LEU A 399 -0.17 -31.05 15.88
N LYS A 400 0.07 -30.87 17.20
CA LYS A 400 1.32 -31.32 17.85
C LYS A 400 1.48 -32.82 17.84
N SER A 401 0.41 -33.57 18.09
CA SER A 401 0.42 -35.04 18.04
C SER A 401 0.71 -35.58 16.63
N GLU A 402 0.40 -34.81 15.60
CA GLU A 402 0.66 -35.11 14.19
C GLU A 402 2.05 -34.60 13.72
N GLY A 403 2.88 -34.12 14.65
CA GLY A 403 4.27 -33.74 14.41
C GLY A 403 4.45 -32.30 13.94
N ILE A 404 3.47 -31.41 14.14
CA ILE A 404 3.63 -29.96 13.93
C ILE A 404 4.43 -29.39 15.11
N VAL A 405 5.63 -28.90 14.81
CA VAL A 405 6.53 -28.24 15.78
C VAL A 405 6.34 -26.73 15.63
N MET A 406 5.58 -26.13 16.51
CA MET A 406 5.32 -24.69 16.54
C MET A 406 4.80 -24.27 17.92
N GLU A 407 5.13 -23.04 18.35
CA GLU A 407 4.60 -22.49 19.59
C GLU A 407 3.08 -22.31 19.55
N ASP A 408 2.42 -22.60 20.67
CA ASP A 408 0.95 -22.44 20.82
C ASP A 408 0.49 -21.02 20.47
N ARG A 409 1.27 -20.03 20.88
CA ARG A 409 0.98 -18.62 20.58
C ARG A 409 0.91 -18.34 19.07
N ILE A 410 1.83 -18.92 18.28
CA ILE A 410 1.85 -18.77 16.83
C ILE A 410 0.65 -19.49 16.20
N LEU A 411 0.36 -20.72 16.64
CA LEU A 411 -0.78 -21.48 16.15
C LEU A 411 -2.11 -20.77 16.46
N ARG A 412 -2.26 -20.23 17.68
CA ARG A 412 -3.44 -19.42 18.05
C ARG A 412 -3.57 -18.18 17.19
N LYS A 413 -2.47 -17.45 16.95
CA LYS A 413 -2.44 -16.28 16.05
C LYS A 413 -2.92 -16.65 14.64
N LEU A 414 -2.47 -17.79 14.09
CA LEU A 414 -2.88 -18.26 12.76
C LEU A 414 -4.39 -18.58 12.72
N VAL A 415 -4.89 -19.33 13.72
CA VAL A 415 -6.33 -19.65 13.82
C VAL A 415 -7.17 -18.36 13.90
N ARG A 416 -6.80 -17.44 14.78
CA ARG A 416 -7.54 -16.19 14.94
C ARG A 416 -7.53 -15.33 13.69
N ASN A 417 -6.37 -15.23 13.02
CA ASN A 417 -6.28 -14.48 11.76
C ASN A 417 -7.19 -15.07 10.69
N GLU A 418 -7.28 -16.39 10.58
CA GLU A 418 -8.19 -17.06 9.66
C GLU A 418 -9.67 -16.84 10.04
N VAL A 419 -9.99 -16.88 11.34
CA VAL A 419 -11.35 -16.58 11.84
C VAL A 419 -11.75 -15.15 11.49
N ASN A 420 -10.87 -14.18 11.76
CA ASN A 420 -11.12 -12.77 11.46
C ASN A 420 -11.27 -12.55 9.94
N PHE A 421 -10.42 -13.20 9.14
CA PHE A 421 -10.50 -13.12 7.69
C PHE A 421 -11.84 -13.64 7.17
N ASN A 422 -12.28 -14.83 7.62
CA ASN A 422 -13.53 -15.43 7.13
C ASN A 422 -14.78 -14.69 7.61
N ASN A 423 -14.72 -14.04 8.77
CA ASN A 423 -15.83 -13.24 9.31
C ASN A 423 -15.82 -11.79 8.83
N ASN A 424 -14.81 -11.38 8.05
CA ASN A 424 -14.58 -9.99 7.66
C ASN A 424 -14.54 -9.02 8.87
N ASP A 425 -13.98 -9.47 9.99
CA ASP A 425 -13.94 -8.77 11.28
C ASP A 425 -12.48 -8.65 11.78
N SER A 426 -11.62 -8.05 10.95
CA SER A 426 -10.23 -7.81 11.32
C SER A 426 -10.13 -6.61 12.26
N PRO A 427 -9.61 -6.78 13.48
CA PRO A 427 -9.46 -5.68 14.43
C PRO A 427 -8.50 -4.62 13.88
N VAL A 428 -8.71 -3.36 14.29
CA VAL A 428 -7.85 -2.22 13.88
C VAL A 428 -6.42 -2.40 14.39
N TYR A 429 -6.25 -3.02 15.56
CA TYR A 429 -4.96 -3.36 16.17
C TYR A 429 -5.02 -4.74 16.86
N ASP A 430 -3.87 -5.30 17.13
CA ASP A 430 -3.71 -6.59 17.80
C ASP A 430 -2.82 -6.45 19.03
N LEU A 431 -3.40 -6.25 20.20
CA LEU A 431 -2.62 -6.14 21.44
C LEU A 431 -2.21 -7.51 22.02
N GLU A 432 -2.81 -8.61 21.58
CA GLU A 432 -2.53 -9.95 22.10
C GLU A 432 -1.28 -10.58 21.48
N PHE A 433 -1.11 -10.41 20.15
CA PHE A 433 -0.03 -11.08 19.42
C PHE A 433 1.00 -10.15 18.81
N ASP A 434 0.78 -8.84 18.82
CA ASP A 434 1.69 -7.85 18.26
C ASP A 434 2.72 -7.39 19.31
N VAL A 435 3.89 -8.02 19.31
CA VAL A 435 4.96 -7.72 20.28
C VAL A 435 5.50 -6.28 20.15
N VAL A 436 5.49 -5.73 18.93
CA VAL A 436 5.95 -4.36 18.68
C VAL A 436 4.98 -3.35 19.29
N LEU A 437 3.68 -3.57 19.10
CA LEU A 437 2.64 -2.76 19.72
C LEU A 437 2.63 -2.90 21.25
N GLN A 438 2.80 -4.13 21.76
CA GLN A 438 2.90 -4.37 23.20
C GLN A 438 4.06 -3.58 23.83
N GLU A 439 5.23 -3.59 23.20
CA GLU A 439 6.39 -2.86 23.68
C GLU A 439 6.17 -1.33 23.63
N ALA A 440 5.57 -0.82 22.54
CA ALA A 440 5.22 0.60 22.44
C ALA A 440 4.27 1.04 23.58
N VAL A 441 3.24 0.26 23.85
CA VAL A 441 2.29 0.52 24.94
C VAL A 441 2.99 0.45 26.30
N ARG A 442 3.88 -0.52 26.52
CA ARG A 442 4.69 -0.64 27.73
C ARG A 442 5.56 0.61 27.95
N MET A 443 6.31 1.02 26.92
CA MET A 443 7.24 2.17 27.00
C MET A 443 6.50 3.49 27.22
N LEU A 444 5.33 3.67 26.61
CA LEU A 444 4.47 4.84 26.84
C LEU A 444 3.98 4.90 28.31
N LYS A 445 3.50 3.76 28.84
CA LYS A 445 2.96 3.68 30.21
C LYS A 445 4.03 3.78 31.28
N SER A 446 5.24 3.24 31.03
CA SER A 446 6.37 3.32 31.97
C SER A 446 7.02 4.70 32.02
N GLY A 447 6.71 5.59 31.06
CA GLY A 447 7.33 6.90 30.94
C GLY A 447 8.73 6.87 30.33
N GLU A 448 9.14 5.77 29.71
CA GLU A 448 10.38 5.70 28.91
C GLU A 448 10.29 6.61 27.69
N ILE A 449 9.12 6.69 27.07
CA ILE A 449 8.79 7.68 26.04
C ILE A 449 8.19 8.91 26.73
N LYS A 450 8.91 10.02 26.64
CA LYS A 450 8.51 11.28 27.27
C LYS A 450 7.88 12.23 26.25
N ALA A 451 6.96 13.04 26.70
CA ALA A 451 6.52 14.22 25.96
C ALA A 451 7.68 15.23 25.83
N LYS A 452 7.79 15.84 24.67
CA LYS A 452 8.76 16.92 24.42
C LYS A 452 8.07 18.18 23.97
#